data_75642ee10eaabce9124fad198f685b81
#
_entry.id   75642ee10eaabce9124fad198f685b81
#
_cell.length_a   1.000
_cell.length_b   1.000
_cell.length_c   1.000
_cell.angle_alpha   90.00
_cell.angle_beta   90.00
_cell.angle_gamma   90.00
#
_symmetry.space_group_name_H-M   'P 1'
#
loop_
_entity.id
_entity.type
_entity.pdbx_description
1 polymer ?
#
loop_
_entity_poly.entity_id
_entity_poly.type
_entity_poly.pdbx_seq_one_letter_code
_entity_poly.pdbx_strand_id
1 'polypeptide(L)'
;MPCRDYAVVATKYHLIAWAQTKSTAEQHLPDCTTNTRNTAGAYSFIPYIPAALAMRVAEFLEATVEHRLIASRAASLLVWITLIFVALRGLRSGMMLMGCLVLLPSFFWQLAAVSADGATLAACLIYVLIVLRSLQTAQVLPRSVLTQLLLVATLIGSSKGVYAPLCLFSFALWNQVRTHNTIFKLALLSLPTVACLIVFVFFAGLADPSLVYLGNGANPALQIEHVLRHPLRYMGTVFGSIGDSMNIGFISPSYAIPNTGRGFGITVFALLSCGTLMMFSSFEANRKIRLLAAAIAFILCVAVCLPLYLTYNPVAQNFILGLQSRYFLPILPMMFIALAFDSTKVDWVRKRSYARWAPLLPLAGLFLACINIP
;
A
#
# COMPACT_ATOMS: atom_id res chain seq x y z
N MET A 1 -17.32 -8.45 20.16
CA MET A 1 -16.70 -9.79 20.07
C MET A 1 -16.04 -10.07 21.42
N PRO A 2 -16.29 -11.17 22.10
CA PRO A 2 -15.63 -11.47 23.37
C PRO A 2 -14.10 -11.53 23.17
N CYS A 3 -13.32 -11.01 24.12
CA CYS A 3 -11.85 -10.98 24.04
C CYS A 3 -11.23 -12.37 23.77
N ARG A 4 -11.87 -13.41 24.29
CA ARG A 4 -11.47 -14.81 24.10
C ARG A 4 -11.45 -15.19 22.62
N ASP A 5 -12.48 -14.80 21.88
CA ASP A 5 -12.58 -15.12 20.44
C ASP A 5 -11.55 -14.35 19.62
N TYR A 6 -11.23 -13.12 20.04
CA TYR A 6 -10.23 -12.28 19.36
C TYR A 6 -8.81 -12.83 19.54
N ALA A 7 -8.45 -13.29 20.73
CA ALA A 7 -7.14 -13.86 20.99
C ALA A 7 -6.92 -15.20 20.24
N VAL A 8 -7.94 -16.05 20.18
CA VAL A 8 -7.92 -17.31 19.40
C VAL A 8 -7.75 -17.01 17.92
N VAL A 9 -8.43 -16.00 17.41
CA VAL A 9 -8.34 -15.56 16.03
C VAL A 9 -6.95 -14.98 15.73
N ALA A 10 -6.41 -14.13 16.58
CA ALA A 10 -5.08 -13.54 16.39
C ALA A 10 -3.95 -14.58 16.40
N THR A 11 -4.04 -15.60 17.24
CA THR A 11 -3.03 -16.69 17.32
C THR A 11 -3.15 -17.70 16.16
N LYS A 12 -4.36 -17.99 15.68
CA LYS A 12 -4.56 -18.90 14.52
C LYS A 12 -4.07 -18.31 13.18
N TYR A 13 -3.83 -17.00 13.13
CA TYR A 13 -3.45 -16.30 11.88
C TYR A 13 -1.96 -16.21 11.60
N HIS A 14 -1.11 -16.72 12.47
CA HIS A 14 0.23 -17.13 12.06
C HIS A 14 0.09 -18.41 11.22
N LEU A 15 0.10 -18.28 9.92
CA LEU A 15 -0.19 -19.35 8.93
C LEU A 15 0.65 -20.63 9.12
N ILE A 16 1.77 -20.57 9.82
CA ILE A 16 2.66 -21.70 10.12
C ILE A 16 2.28 -22.42 11.43
N ALA A 17 1.59 -21.74 12.33
CA ALA A 17 1.17 -22.30 13.61
C ALA A 17 -0.16 -23.05 13.54
N TRP A 18 -0.87 -22.99 12.41
CA TRP A 18 -2.24 -23.49 12.30
C TRP A 18 -2.39 -24.99 12.58
N ALA A 19 -1.42 -25.80 12.17
CA ALA A 19 -1.45 -27.24 12.39
C ALA A 19 -1.03 -27.68 13.81
N GLN A 20 -0.24 -26.87 14.50
CA GLN A 20 0.34 -27.24 15.81
C GLN A 20 -0.42 -26.66 17.00
N THR A 21 -1.25 -25.62 16.83
CA THR A 21 -1.85 -24.88 17.94
C THR A 21 -3.25 -25.33 18.34
N LYS A 22 -3.83 -26.36 17.69
CA LYS A 22 -5.16 -26.87 18.07
C LYS A 22 -5.23 -27.41 19.51
N SER A 23 -4.11 -27.86 20.06
CA SER A 23 -4.07 -28.44 21.41
C SER A 23 -3.56 -27.51 22.52
N THR A 24 -2.75 -26.49 22.18
CA THR A 24 -2.12 -25.61 23.18
C THR A 24 -2.82 -24.27 23.35
N ALA A 25 -3.58 -23.80 22.35
CA ALA A 25 -4.29 -22.52 22.40
C ALA A 25 -5.50 -22.52 23.37
N GLU A 26 -6.06 -23.69 23.68
CA GLU A 26 -7.15 -23.80 24.67
C GLU A 26 -6.67 -23.71 26.12
N GLN A 27 -5.38 -23.96 26.38
CA GLN A 27 -4.86 -24.07 27.76
C GLN A 27 -4.28 -22.76 28.34
N HIS A 28 -3.92 -21.75 27.50
CA HIS A 28 -3.27 -20.51 27.97
C HIS A 28 -3.78 -19.28 27.23
N LEU A 29 -5.09 -19.01 27.32
CA LEU A 29 -5.59 -17.69 26.94
C LEU A 29 -5.27 -16.70 28.08
N PRO A 30 -4.46 -15.65 27.85
CA PRO A 30 -4.28 -14.62 28.85
C PRO A 30 -5.62 -14.00 29.20
N ASP A 31 -5.84 -13.79 30.50
CA ASP A 31 -7.00 -13.08 30.99
C ASP A 31 -7.16 -11.77 30.22
N CYS A 32 -8.36 -11.44 29.77
CA CYS A 32 -8.63 -10.23 29.01
C CYS A 32 -8.32 -8.92 29.76
N THR A 33 -7.91 -9.02 30.99
CA THR A 33 -7.38 -7.94 31.83
C THR A 33 -5.98 -7.46 31.39
N THR A 34 -5.24 -8.25 30.63
CA THR A 34 -3.99 -7.77 30.01
C THR A 34 -4.34 -6.85 28.86
N ASN A 35 -4.13 -5.57 29.07
CA ASN A 35 -4.29 -4.48 28.10
C ASN A 35 -3.41 -4.72 26.85
N THR A 36 -3.86 -5.59 25.96
CA THR A 36 -3.28 -5.67 24.61
C THR A 36 -3.71 -4.39 23.89
N ARG A 37 -2.84 -3.37 23.94
CA ARG A 37 -3.06 -2.09 23.24
C ARG A 37 -3.31 -2.40 21.77
N ASN A 38 -4.56 -2.27 21.34
CA ASN A 38 -4.93 -2.45 19.94
C ASN A 38 -4.57 -1.18 19.16
N THR A 39 -3.35 -1.13 18.64
CA THR A 39 -2.88 0.00 17.80
C THR A 39 -3.74 0.21 16.55
N ALA A 40 -4.56 -0.78 16.13
CA ALA A 40 -5.50 -0.60 15.03
C ALA A 40 -6.62 0.40 15.38
N GLY A 41 -6.92 0.64 16.67
CA GLY A 41 -7.87 1.66 17.10
C GLY A 41 -7.40 3.10 16.85
N ALA A 42 -6.13 3.32 16.52
CA ALA A 42 -5.61 4.63 16.13
C ALA A 42 -5.99 5.02 14.69
N TYR A 43 -6.54 4.10 13.89
CA TYR A 43 -6.98 4.37 12.52
C TYR A 43 -8.48 4.64 12.46
N SER A 44 -8.92 5.36 11.43
CA SER A 44 -10.35 5.53 11.12
C SER A 44 -11.05 4.18 10.88
N PHE A 45 -12.35 4.12 11.14
CA PHE A 45 -13.16 2.93 10.88
C PHE A 45 -13.42 2.69 9.38
N ILE A 46 -13.26 3.70 8.52
CA ILE A 46 -13.62 3.66 7.10
C ILE A 46 -12.95 2.49 6.35
N PRO A 47 -11.65 2.22 6.50
CA PRO A 47 -10.98 1.09 5.85
C PRO A 47 -11.56 -0.28 6.21
N TYR A 48 -12.20 -0.38 7.36
CA TYR A 48 -12.72 -1.63 7.92
C TYR A 48 -14.18 -1.90 7.57
N ILE A 49 -14.89 -0.95 6.93
CA ILE A 49 -16.32 -1.08 6.63
C ILE A 49 -16.66 -2.40 5.90
N PRO A 50 -15.94 -2.81 4.82
CA PRO A 50 -16.29 -4.06 4.13
C PRO A 50 -16.17 -5.28 5.05
N ALA A 51 -15.10 -5.35 5.83
CA ALA A 51 -14.88 -6.45 6.78
C ALA A 51 -15.91 -6.46 7.90
N ALA A 52 -16.23 -5.28 8.46
CA ALA A 52 -17.20 -5.14 9.55
C ALA A 52 -18.61 -5.55 9.12
N LEU A 53 -19.04 -5.15 7.93
CA LEU A 53 -20.33 -5.55 7.38
C LEU A 53 -20.41 -7.07 7.19
N ALA A 54 -19.40 -7.69 6.58
CA ALA A 54 -19.36 -9.13 6.41
C ALA A 54 -19.33 -9.88 7.74
N MET A 55 -18.60 -9.35 8.73
CA MET A 55 -18.58 -9.91 10.08
C MET A 55 -19.95 -9.89 10.73
N ARG A 56 -20.70 -8.78 10.60
CA ARG A 56 -22.07 -8.66 11.14
C ARG A 56 -23.05 -9.62 10.45
N VAL A 57 -22.96 -9.75 9.14
CA VAL A 57 -23.79 -10.73 8.40
C VAL A 57 -23.48 -12.16 8.85
N ALA A 58 -22.20 -12.52 8.95
CA ALA A 58 -21.79 -13.84 9.42
C ALA A 58 -22.19 -14.09 10.89
N GLU A 59 -22.18 -13.06 11.73
CA GLU A 59 -22.68 -13.13 13.11
C GLU A 59 -24.18 -13.39 13.17
N PHE A 60 -24.96 -12.70 12.33
CA PHE A 60 -26.39 -12.89 12.20
C PHE A 60 -26.74 -14.33 11.72
N LEU A 61 -25.87 -14.92 10.89
CA LEU A 61 -26.01 -16.31 10.43
C LEU A 61 -25.43 -17.33 11.43
N GLU A 62 -25.13 -16.92 12.65
CA GLU A 62 -24.57 -17.77 13.72
C GLU A 62 -23.28 -18.50 13.32
N ALA A 63 -22.52 -17.95 12.35
CA ALA A 63 -21.28 -18.54 11.88
C ALA A 63 -20.22 -18.58 13.00
N THR A 64 -19.34 -19.57 12.95
CA THR A 64 -18.21 -19.68 13.88
C THR A 64 -17.26 -18.47 13.73
N VAL A 65 -16.44 -18.20 14.76
CA VAL A 65 -15.47 -17.08 14.74
C VAL A 65 -14.53 -17.17 13.53
N GLU A 66 -14.11 -18.39 13.18
CA GLU A 66 -13.27 -18.66 12.01
C GLU A 66 -13.97 -18.25 10.70
N HIS A 67 -15.21 -18.67 10.50
CA HIS A 67 -15.99 -18.30 9.32
C HIS A 67 -16.27 -16.79 9.24
N ARG A 68 -16.54 -16.12 10.38
CA ARG A 68 -16.71 -14.66 10.44
C ARG A 68 -15.46 -13.94 9.93
N LEU A 69 -14.28 -14.42 10.30
CA LEU A 69 -13.04 -13.81 9.87
C LEU A 69 -12.72 -14.10 8.39
N ILE A 70 -12.98 -15.33 7.92
CA ILE A 70 -12.86 -15.67 6.49
C ILE A 70 -13.80 -14.77 5.66
N ALA A 71 -15.05 -14.61 6.09
CA ALA A 71 -16.02 -13.73 5.44
C ALA A 71 -15.53 -12.26 5.40
N SER A 72 -14.98 -11.76 6.51
CA SER A 72 -14.44 -10.40 6.59
C SER A 72 -13.26 -10.18 5.62
N ARG A 73 -12.36 -11.16 5.52
CA ARG A 73 -11.22 -11.12 4.60
C ARG A 73 -11.67 -11.20 3.13
N ALA A 74 -12.61 -12.10 2.84
CA ALA A 74 -13.17 -12.25 1.50
C ALA A 74 -13.89 -10.96 1.05
N ALA A 75 -14.68 -10.34 1.94
CA ALA A 75 -15.36 -9.09 1.64
C ALA A 75 -14.38 -7.94 1.38
N SER A 76 -13.33 -7.79 2.20
CA SER A 76 -12.28 -6.80 1.98
C SER A 76 -11.62 -7.00 0.62
N LEU A 77 -11.20 -8.23 0.31
CA LEU A 77 -10.58 -8.57 -0.96
C LEU A 77 -11.50 -8.25 -2.14
N LEU A 78 -12.75 -8.71 -2.09
CA LEU A 78 -13.72 -8.52 -3.17
C LEU A 78 -14.00 -7.04 -3.43
N VAL A 79 -14.18 -6.24 -2.40
CA VAL A 79 -14.43 -4.80 -2.56
C VAL A 79 -13.22 -4.11 -3.18
N TRP A 80 -12.03 -4.30 -2.62
CA TRP A 80 -10.85 -3.59 -3.09
C TRP A 80 -10.42 -4.04 -4.50
N ILE A 81 -10.46 -5.34 -4.79
CA ILE A 81 -10.10 -5.84 -6.12
C ILE A 81 -11.12 -5.40 -7.19
N THR A 82 -12.41 -5.34 -6.84
CA THR A 82 -13.45 -4.84 -7.76
C THR A 82 -13.23 -3.37 -8.09
N LEU A 83 -12.97 -2.53 -7.09
CA LEU A 83 -12.71 -1.10 -7.32
C LEU A 83 -11.45 -0.88 -8.16
N ILE A 84 -10.37 -1.62 -7.90
CA ILE A 84 -9.15 -1.58 -8.72
C ILE A 84 -9.45 -2.03 -10.16
N PHE A 85 -10.19 -3.11 -10.34
CA PHE A 85 -10.55 -3.63 -11.67
C PHE A 85 -11.38 -2.63 -12.47
N VAL A 86 -12.35 -1.96 -11.83
CA VAL A 86 -13.13 -0.89 -12.47
C VAL A 86 -12.23 0.27 -12.89
N ALA A 87 -11.26 0.66 -12.06
CA ALA A 87 -10.30 1.70 -12.39
C ALA A 87 -9.37 1.28 -13.54
N LEU A 88 -8.91 0.02 -13.56
CA LEU A 88 -8.05 -0.54 -14.61
C LEU A 88 -8.73 -0.57 -15.97
N ARG A 89 -10.03 -0.90 -16.04
CA ARG A 89 -10.80 -0.96 -17.31
C ARG A 89 -10.76 0.34 -18.12
N GLY A 90 -10.49 1.47 -17.47
CA GLY A 90 -10.42 2.76 -18.12
C GLY A 90 -9.08 3.08 -18.77
N LEU A 91 -8.03 2.27 -18.56
CA LEU A 91 -6.71 2.51 -19.14
C LEU A 91 -6.61 1.97 -20.57
N ARG A 92 -6.05 2.77 -21.48
CA ARG A 92 -5.72 2.35 -22.84
C ARG A 92 -4.34 1.70 -22.93
N SER A 93 -3.39 2.21 -22.15
CA SER A 93 -2.02 1.67 -22.06
C SER A 93 -1.58 1.53 -20.60
N GLY A 94 -0.64 0.62 -20.32
CA GLY A 94 -0.16 0.36 -18.95
C GLY A 94 -1.11 -0.48 -18.09
N MET A 95 -2.28 -0.90 -18.60
CA MET A 95 -3.23 -1.74 -17.87
C MET A 95 -2.58 -3.04 -17.39
N MET A 96 -1.80 -3.68 -18.24
CA MET A 96 -1.10 -4.92 -17.93
C MET A 96 -0.08 -4.72 -16.81
N LEU A 97 0.74 -3.66 -16.88
CA LEU A 97 1.72 -3.33 -15.87
C LEU A 97 1.08 -3.10 -14.50
N MET A 98 0.04 -2.27 -14.46
CA MET A 98 -0.67 -1.96 -13.21
C MET A 98 -1.46 -3.18 -12.69
N GLY A 99 -2.01 -4.01 -13.59
CA GLY A 99 -2.65 -5.26 -13.24
C GLY A 99 -1.70 -6.27 -12.60
N CYS A 100 -0.45 -6.34 -13.08
CA CYS A 100 0.56 -7.22 -12.51
C CYS A 100 0.95 -6.85 -11.07
N LEU A 101 0.89 -5.57 -10.70
CA LEU A 101 1.08 -5.17 -9.31
C LEU A 101 0.05 -5.81 -8.38
N VAL A 102 -1.21 -5.88 -8.83
CA VAL A 102 -2.30 -6.48 -8.03
C VAL A 102 -2.09 -7.99 -7.87
N LEU A 103 -1.45 -8.63 -8.83
CA LEU A 103 -1.16 -10.08 -8.81
C LEU A 103 0.09 -10.43 -7.98
N LEU A 104 0.86 -9.46 -7.48
CA LEU A 104 1.94 -9.74 -6.54
C LEU A 104 1.35 -10.38 -5.27
N PRO A 105 1.88 -11.51 -4.80
CA PRO A 105 1.33 -12.22 -3.63
C PRO A 105 1.19 -11.33 -2.40
N SER A 106 2.17 -10.47 -2.13
CA SER A 106 2.13 -9.51 -1.02
C SER A 106 1.02 -8.47 -1.18
N PHE A 107 0.79 -7.99 -2.41
CA PHE A 107 -0.26 -7.03 -2.72
C PHE A 107 -1.65 -7.67 -2.50
N PHE A 108 -1.86 -8.85 -3.09
CA PHE A 108 -3.10 -9.62 -2.96
C PHE A 108 -3.40 -9.97 -1.50
N TRP A 109 -2.38 -10.40 -0.75
CA TRP A 109 -2.50 -10.70 0.67
C TRP A 109 -2.93 -9.48 1.49
N GLN A 110 -2.33 -8.32 1.22
CA GLN A 110 -2.71 -7.08 1.92
C GLN A 110 -4.15 -6.66 1.62
N LEU A 111 -4.63 -6.83 0.39
CA LEU A 111 -6.03 -6.55 0.06
C LEU A 111 -7.01 -7.45 0.84
N ALA A 112 -6.62 -8.69 1.11
CA ALA A 112 -7.41 -9.64 1.90
C ALA A 112 -7.26 -9.42 3.42
N ALA A 113 -6.30 -8.64 3.87
CA ALA A 113 -6.11 -8.40 5.30
C ALA A 113 -7.20 -7.48 5.86
N VAL A 114 -7.71 -7.81 7.06
CA VAL A 114 -8.61 -6.90 7.81
C VAL A 114 -7.74 -5.83 8.47
N SER A 115 -7.24 -4.92 7.67
CA SER A 115 -6.32 -3.86 8.11
C SER A 115 -6.48 -2.60 7.27
N ALA A 116 -6.03 -1.46 7.78
CA ALA A 116 -5.97 -0.22 7.01
C ALA A 116 -5.00 -0.30 5.82
N ASP A 117 -4.04 -1.24 5.84
CA ASP A 117 -3.04 -1.41 4.77
C ASP A 117 -3.68 -1.77 3.43
N GLY A 118 -4.66 -2.70 3.42
CA GLY A 118 -5.34 -3.12 2.19
C GLY A 118 -6.10 -1.98 1.53
N ALA A 119 -6.88 -1.23 2.32
CA ALA A 119 -7.63 -0.06 1.84
C ALA A 119 -6.69 1.04 1.31
N THR A 120 -5.60 1.32 2.05
CA THR A 120 -4.57 2.29 1.63
C THR A 120 -3.96 1.90 0.30
N LEU A 121 -3.56 0.64 0.18
CA LEU A 121 -2.93 0.09 -1.02
C LEU A 121 -3.86 0.21 -2.24
N ALA A 122 -5.12 -0.19 -2.08
CA ALA A 122 -6.15 -0.07 -3.12
C ALA A 122 -6.38 1.40 -3.49
N ALA A 123 -6.57 2.27 -2.51
CA ALA A 123 -6.82 3.69 -2.74
C ALA A 123 -5.64 4.39 -3.45
N CYS A 124 -4.40 4.11 -3.03
CA CYS A 124 -3.21 4.65 -3.69
C CYS A 124 -3.12 4.22 -5.15
N LEU A 125 -3.35 2.92 -5.44
CA LEU A 125 -3.36 2.45 -6.83
C LEU A 125 -4.50 3.05 -7.63
N ILE A 126 -5.73 3.09 -7.10
CA ILE A 126 -6.90 3.67 -7.79
C ILE A 126 -6.64 5.16 -8.10
N TYR A 127 -6.05 5.91 -7.16
CA TYR A 127 -5.70 7.32 -7.39
C TYR A 127 -4.78 7.47 -8.61
N VAL A 128 -3.73 6.67 -8.67
CA VAL A 128 -2.79 6.67 -9.80
C VAL A 128 -3.49 6.30 -11.11
N LEU A 129 -4.36 5.28 -11.08
CA LEU A 129 -5.11 4.83 -12.26
C LEU A 129 -6.05 5.92 -12.79
N ILE A 130 -6.73 6.68 -11.92
CA ILE A 130 -7.58 7.79 -12.30
C ILE A 130 -6.76 8.88 -13.02
N VAL A 131 -5.61 9.25 -12.47
CA VAL A 131 -4.70 10.22 -13.10
C VAL A 131 -4.21 9.73 -14.45
N LEU A 132 -3.72 8.50 -14.54
CA LEU A 132 -3.22 7.91 -15.79
C LEU A 132 -4.31 7.82 -16.86
N ARG A 133 -5.52 7.38 -16.47
CA ARG A 133 -6.67 7.35 -17.36
C ARG A 133 -7.01 8.75 -17.90
N SER A 134 -7.01 9.76 -17.04
CA SER A 134 -7.27 11.13 -17.44
C SER A 134 -6.22 11.65 -18.41
N LEU A 135 -4.94 11.36 -18.18
CA LEU A 135 -3.84 11.71 -19.09
C LEU A 135 -4.02 11.11 -20.50
N GLN A 136 -4.60 9.91 -20.58
CA GLN A 136 -4.78 9.20 -21.85
C GLN A 136 -6.06 9.56 -22.61
N THR A 137 -7.08 10.09 -21.93
CA THR A 137 -8.43 10.23 -22.50
C THR A 137 -8.92 11.67 -22.57
N ALA A 138 -8.54 12.51 -21.63
CA ALA A 138 -9.11 13.83 -21.47
C ALA A 138 -8.21 14.93 -22.04
N GLN A 139 -8.76 15.80 -22.88
CA GLN A 139 -8.10 17.06 -23.28
C GLN A 139 -8.31 18.17 -22.24
N VAL A 140 -9.40 18.08 -21.49
CA VAL A 140 -9.78 19.02 -20.42
C VAL A 140 -10.13 18.21 -19.19
N LEU A 141 -9.69 18.65 -18.02
CA LEU A 141 -9.97 17.98 -16.74
C LEU A 141 -11.48 18.03 -16.43
N PRO A 142 -12.20 16.89 -16.50
CA PRO A 142 -13.62 16.84 -16.15
C PRO A 142 -13.83 17.02 -14.65
N ARG A 143 -14.94 17.64 -14.25
CA ARG A 143 -15.31 17.75 -12.82
C ARG A 143 -15.44 16.39 -12.15
N SER A 144 -15.96 15.38 -12.86
CA SER A 144 -16.07 14.00 -12.35
C SER A 144 -14.72 13.38 -11.96
N VAL A 145 -13.66 13.66 -12.73
CA VAL A 145 -12.30 13.19 -12.39
C VAL A 145 -11.82 13.86 -11.10
N LEU A 146 -12.00 15.18 -10.96
CA LEU A 146 -11.65 15.89 -9.73
C LEU A 146 -12.40 15.32 -8.52
N THR A 147 -13.71 15.08 -8.65
CA THR A 147 -14.52 14.46 -7.58
C THR A 147 -13.98 13.06 -7.23
N GLN A 148 -13.64 12.23 -8.22
CA GLN A 148 -13.05 10.91 -7.97
C GLN A 148 -11.71 11.03 -7.23
N LEU A 149 -10.83 11.96 -7.65
CA LEU A 149 -9.54 12.19 -6.97
C LEU A 149 -9.75 12.65 -5.52
N LEU A 150 -10.71 13.53 -5.26
CA LEU A 150 -11.05 13.97 -3.90
C LEU A 150 -11.56 12.81 -3.05
N LEU A 151 -12.51 12.01 -3.55
CA LEU A 151 -13.05 10.85 -2.82
C LEU A 151 -11.95 9.83 -2.49
N VAL A 152 -11.07 9.53 -3.44
CA VAL A 152 -9.98 8.58 -3.19
C VAL A 152 -8.92 9.18 -2.27
N ALA A 153 -8.62 10.47 -2.36
CA ALA A 153 -7.71 11.15 -1.46
C ALA A 153 -8.23 11.16 -0.01
N THR A 154 -9.55 11.36 0.19
CA THR A 154 -10.15 11.24 1.53
C THR A 154 -10.07 9.80 2.07
N LEU A 155 -10.20 8.80 1.21
CA LEU A 155 -9.98 7.40 1.61
C LEU A 155 -8.53 7.13 2.00
N ILE A 156 -7.53 7.69 1.28
CA ILE A 156 -6.12 7.60 1.68
C ILE A 156 -5.92 8.27 3.04
N GLY A 157 -6.43 9.47 3.24
CA GLY A 157 -6.31 10.23 4.50
C GLY A 157 -6.95 9.50 5.68
N SER A 158 -8.13 8.91 5.49
CA SER A 158 -8.82 8.13 6.53
C SER A 158 -8.12 6.81 6.85
N SER A 159 -7.35 6.26 5.91
CA SER A 159 -6.62 5.00 6.10
C SER A 159 -5.23 5.24 6.68
N LYS A 160 -4.35 5.90 5.93
CA LYS A 160 -2.98 6.23 6.32
C LYS A 160 -2.52 7.53 5.65
N GLY A 161 -2.67 8.65 6.33
CA GLY A 161 -2.32 9.97 5.81
C GLY A 161 -0.85 10.17 5.44
N VAL A 162 0.04 9.27 5.84
CA VAL A 162 1.46 9.29 5.45
C VAL A 162 1.64 9.19 3.93
N TYR A 163 0.63 8.68 3.20
CA TYR A 163 0.64 8.61 1.75
C TYR A 163 0.04 9.86 1.06
N ALA A 164 -0.30 10.92 1.79
CA ALA A 164 -0.79 12.18 1.23
C ALA A 164 0.09 12.74 0.09
N PRO A 165 1.46 12.62 0.13
CA PRO A 165 2.28 13.07 -0.97
C PRO A 165 1.97 12.40 -2.32
N LEU A 166 1.36 11.19 -2.34
CA LEU A 166 0.92 10.54 -3.57
C LEU A 166 -0.14 11.38 -4.30
N CYS A 167 -0.97 12.11 -3.56
CA CYS A 167 -2.01 12.97 -4.13
C CYS A 167 -1.43 14.13 -4.95
N LEU A 168 -0.16 14.49 -4.77
CA LEU A 168 0.54 15.45 -5.64
C LEU A 168 0.65 14.96 -7.09
N PHE A 169 0.41 13.67 -7.36
CA PHE A 169 0.41 13.18 -8.74
C PHE A 169 -0.70 13.80 -9.60
N SER A 170 -1.73 14.42 -8.99
CA SER A 170 -2.69 15.28 -9.71
C SER A 170 -2.03 16.39 -10.55
N PHE A 171 -0.82 16.86 -10.15
CA PHE A 171 -0.07 17.85 -10.94
C PHE A 171 0.35 17.35 -12.33
N ALA A 172 0.34 16.05 -12.59
CA ALA A 172 0.49 15.51 -13.93
C ALA A 172 -0.61 16.02 -14.89
N LEU A 173 -1.78 16.39 -14.35
CA LEU A 173 -2.93 16.91 -15.10
C LEU A 173 -2.86 18.43 -15.39
N TRP A 174 -1.72 19.08 -15.12
CA TRP A 174 -1.54 20.52 -15.25
C TRP A 174 -2.04 21.11 -16.57
N ASN A 175 -1.72 20.44 -17.66
CA ASN A 175 -2.09 20.92 -19.00
C ASN A 175 -3.58 20.72 -19.35
N GLN A 176 -4.30 19.91 -18.56
CA GLN A 176 -5.73 19.66 -18.75
C GLN A 176 -6.60 20.70 -18.03
N VAL A 177 -6.03 21.50 -17.15
CA VAL A 177 -6.74 22.61 -16.47
C VAL A 177 -6.72 23.83 -17.40
N ARG A 178 -7.87 24.12 -18.01
CA ARG A 178 -8.04 25.25 -18.95
C ARG A 178 -8.22 26.57 -18.19
N THR A 179 -7.13 27.14 -17.73
CA THR A 179 -7.10 28.54 -17.23
C THR A 179 -5.70 29.08 -17.40
N HIS A 180 -5.57 30.39 -17.58
CA HIS A 180 -4.27 31.04 -17.55
C HIS A 180 -3.79 31.38 -16.12
N ASN A 181 -4.68 31.33 -15.15
CA ASN A 181 -4.34 31.64 -13.77
C ASN A 181 -3.58 30.45 -13.12
N THR A 182 -2.27 30.64 -12.96
CA THR A 182 -1.36 29.66 -12.34
C THR A 182 -1.75 29.34 -10.89
N ILE A 183 -2.17 30.36 -10.11
CA ILE A 183 -2.57 30.18 -8.72
C ILE A 183 -3.81 29.28 -8.63
N PHE A 184 -4.78 29.50 -9.51
CA PHE A 184 -5.98 28.66 -9.59
C PHE A 184 -5.62 27.21 -9.95
N LYS A 185 -4.70 26.97 -10.90
CA LYS A 185 -4.23 25.62 -11.22
C LYS A 185 -3.57 24.96 -10.03
N LEU A 186 -2.67 25.67 -9.35
CA LEU A 186 -2.01 25.17 -8.14
C LEU A 186 -3.05 24.82 -7.07
N ALA A 187 -3.99 25.72 -6.77
CA ALA A 187 -5.04 25.48 -5.78
C ALA A 187 -5.88 24.26 -6.16
N LEU A 188 -6.37 24.17 -7.40
CA LEU A 188 -7.23 23.08 -7.86
C LEU A 188 -6.53 21.72 -7.78
N LEU A 189 -5.27 21.62 -8.22
CA LEU A 189 -4.52 20.37 -8.26
C LEU A 189 -3.97 19.97 -6.88
N SER A 190 -3.85 20.90 -5.93
CA SER A 190 -3.49 20.60 -4.55
C SER A 190 -4.69 20.15 -3.69
N LEU A 191 -5.95 20.42 -4.12
CA LEU A 191 -7.15 20.06 -3.37
C LEU A 191 -7.16 18.60 -2.90
N PRO A 192 -6.81 17.58 -3.71
CA PRO A 192 -6.79 16.20 -3.23
C PRO A 192 -5.78 15.98 -2.08
N THR A 193 -4.60 16.60 -2.16
CA THR A 193 -3.59 16.50 -1.09
C THR A 193 -4.09 17.16 0.19
N VAL A 194 -4.67 18.36 0.07
CA VAL A 194 -5.24 19.10 1.22
C VAL A 194 -6.40 18.32 1.84
N ALA A 195 -7.31 17.78 1.02
CA ALA A 195 -8.41 16.94 1.50
C ALA A 195 -7.91 15.70 2.25
N CYS A 196 -6.89 15.01 1.71
CA CYS A 196 -6.25 13.88 2.35
C CYS A 196 -5.69 14.26 3.74
N LEU A 197 -4.95 15.38 3.82
CA LEU A 197 -4.35 15.85 5.07
C LEU A 197 -5.40 16.30 6.09
N ILE A 198 -6.45 17.01 5.68
CA ILE A 198 -7.54 17.42 6.56
C ILE A 198 -8.21 16.19 7.19
N VAL A 199 -8.54 15.19 6.37
CA VAL A 199 -9.17 13.95 6.85
C VAL A 199 -8.24 13.19 7.78
N PHE A 200 -6.94 13.11 7.44
CA PHE A 200 -5.95 12.47 8.30
C PHE A 200 -5.86 13.17 9.67
N VAL A 201 -5.71 14.50 9.70
CA VAL A 201 -5.62 15.26 10.94
C VAL A 201 -6.89 15.14 11.76
N PHE A 202 -8.07 15.16 11.11
CA PHE A 202 -9.36 14.97 11.78
C PHE A 202 -9.41 13.61 12.50
N PHE A 203 -9.11 12.50 11.83
CA PHE A 203 -9.13 11.18 12.46
C PHE A 203 -7.98 10.98 13.47
N ALA A 204 -6.80 11.53 13.21
CA ALA A 204 -5.72 11.51 14.18
C ALA A 204 -6.07 12.27 15.48
N GLY A 205 -6.83 13.37 15.38
CA GLY A 205 -7.31 14.11 16.53
C GLY A 205 -8.42 13.41 17.32
N LEU A 206 -9.15 12.47 16.68
CA LEU A 206 -10.15 11.64 17.35
C LEU A 206 -9.56 10.38 17.99
N ALA A 207 -8.35 10.00 17.60
CA ALA A 207 -7.69 8.80 18.12
C ALA A 207 -7.29 9.02 19.58
N ASP A 208 -7.52 8.00 20.42
CA ASP A 208 -7.05 7.99 21.80
C ASP A 208 -5.50 7.98 21.81
N PRO A 209 -4.84 9.00 22.41
CA PRO A 209 -3.38 9.04 22.50
C PRO A 209 -2.76 7.82 23.17
N SER A 210 -3.51 7.13 24.06
CA SER A 210 -3.04 5.92 24.73
C SER A 210 -2.87 4.73 23.78
N LEU A 211 -3.51 4.76 22.61
CA LEU A 211 -3.37 3.74 21.57
C LEU A 211 -2.12 3.92 20.69
N VAL A 212 -1.47 5.09 20.77
CA VAL A 212 -0.22 5.32 20.07
C VAL A 212 0.88 4.51 20.75
N TYR A 213 1.40 3.52 20.06
CA TYR A 213 2.51 2.74 20.57
C TYR A 213 3.80 3.54 20.47
N LEU A 214 4.43 3.75 21.62
CA LEU A 214 5.79 4.27 21.69
C LEU A 214 6.75 3.11 21.98
N GLY A 215 7.73 2.91 21.13
CA GLY A 215 8.81 1.94 21.35
C GLY A 215 9.67 2.30 22.57
N ASN A 216 10.36 1.31 23.11
CA ASN A 216 11.27 1.52 24.24
C ASN A 216 12.35 2.55 23.88
N GLY A 217 12.48 3.60 24.70
CA GLY A 217 13.42 4.69 24.46
C GLY A 217 13.01 5.68 23.37
N ALA A 218 11.81 5.56 22.81
CA ALA A 218 11.29 6.52 21.84
C ALA A 218 10.90 7.83 22.54
N ASN A 219 11.38 8.93 21.99
CA ASN A 219 11.00 10.29 22.39
C ASN A 219 10.79 11.11 21.10
N PRO A 220 9.55 11.28 20.62
CA PRO A 220 9.27 11.97 19.36
C PRO A 220 9.81 13.39 19.30
N ALA A 221 9.78 14.15 20.41
CA ALA A 221 10.24 15.52 20.44
C ALA A 221 11.76 15.61 20.24
N LEU A 222 12.53 14.83 20.99
CA LEU A 222 13.99 14.78 20.83
C LEU A 222 14.39 14.18 19.47
N GLN A 223 13.61 13.24 18.96
CA GLN A 223 13.87 12.65 17.66
C GLN A 223 13.63 13.63 16.50
N ILE A 224 12.59 14.48 16.59
CA ILE A 224 12.36 15.57 15.62
C ILE A 224 13.55 16.55 15.67
N GLU A 225 13.97 16.96 16.86
CA GLU A 225 15.13 17.82 17.03
C GLU A 225 16.39 17.21 16.40
N HIS A 226 16.62 15.92 16.63
CA HIS A 226 17.73 15.20 16.01
C HIS A 226 17.66 15.19 14.47
N VAL A 227 16.49 14.92 13.90
CA VAL A 227 16.27 14.91 12.44
C VAL A 227 16.55 16.31 11.86
N LEU A 228 16.06 17.36 12.50
CA LEU A 228 16.25 18.75 12.05
C LEU A 228 17.72 19.20 12.15
N ARG A 229 18.44 18.77 13.19
CA ARG A 229 19.87 19.08 13.35
C ARG A 229 20.77 18.25 12.43
N HIS A 230 20.36 17.02 12.10
CA HIS A 230 21.18 16.07 11.33
C HIS A 230 20.42 15.44 10.14
N PRO A 231 19.89 16.24 9.18
CA PRO A 231 19.03 15.73 8.11
C PRO A 231 19.74 14.72 7.21
N LEU A 232 21.01 14.90 6.91
CA LEU A 232 21.79 13.96 6.09
C LEU A 232 21.98 12.61 6.78
N ARG A 233 22.20 12.60 8.10
CA ARG A 233 22.29 11.38 8.89
C ARG A 233 20.97 10.62 8.87
N TYR A 234 19.84 11.35 9.04
CA TYR A 234 18.51 10.75 8.91
C TYR A 234 18.30 10.14 7.53
N MET A 235 18.68 10.82 6.45
CA MET A 235 18.60 10.26 5.10
C MET A 235 19.44 8.99 4.94
N GLY A 236 20.65 8.95 5.48
CA GLY A 236 21.48 7.74 5.53
C GLY A 236 20.80 6.59 6.27
N THR A 237 20.17 6.90 7.42
CA THR A 237 19.38 5.92 8.19
C THR A 237 18.19 5.39 7.39
N VAL A 238 17.44 6.25 6.68
CA VAL A 238 16.31 5.87 5.82
C VAL A 238 16.79 4.90 4.73
N PHE A 239 17.81 5.27 3.96
CA PHE A 239 18.28 4.44 2.83
C PHE A 239 18.89 3.12 3.29
N GLY A 240 19.67 3.12 4.38
CA GLY A 240 20.19 1.89 4.96
C GLY A 240 19.07 0.96 5.41
N SER A 241 18.08 1.47 6.13
CA SER A 241 16.95 0.67 6.62
C SER A 241 16.04 0.16 5.50
N ILE A 242 15.87 0.93 4.41
CA ILE A 242 15.13 0.46 3.23
C ILE A 242 15.88 -0.69 2.58
N GLY A 243 17.20 -0.59 2.40
CA GLY A 243 18.03 -1.65 1.85
C GLY A 243 17.87 -2.97 2.62
N ASP A 244 17.94 -2.92 3.95
CA ASP A 244 17.79 -4.09 4.80
C ASP A 244 16.37 -4.66 4.79
N SER A 245 15.35 -3.81 4.77
CA SER A 245 13.94 -4.25 4.75
C SER A 245 13.50 -4.79 3.38
N MET A 246 14.13 -4.35 2.30
CA MET A 246 13.84 -4.82 0.93
C MET A 246 14.33 -6.24 0.65
N ASN A 247 15.27 -6.75 1.43
CA ASN A 247 15.92 -8.03 1.14
C ASN A 247 14.98 -9.23 1.01
N ILE A 248 13.74 -9.20 1.50
CA ILE A 248 12.86 -10.38 1.43
C ILE A 248 11.37 -10.03 1.28
N GLY A 249 10.96 -8.80 1.56
CA GLY A 249 9.59 -8.53 1.93
C GLY A 249 8.64 -8.06 0.83
N PHE A 250 9.10 -7.68 -0.38
CA PHE A 250 8.19 -7.13 -1.40
C PHE A 250 7.20 -8.15 -1.96
N ILE A 251 7.51 -9.43 -1.86
CA ILE A 251 6.76 -10.48 -2.52
C ILE A 251 6.21 -11.48 -1.53
N SER A 252 6.89 -11.68 -0.42
CA SER A 252 6.43 -12.54 0.66
C SER A 252 5.63 -11.74 1.68
N PRO A 253 4.49 -12.23 2.17
CA PRO A 253 3.86 -11.69 3.37
C PRO A 253 4.88 -11.78 4.51
N SER A 254 5.24 -10.64 5.10
CA SER A 254 6.42 -10.42 5.96
C SER A 254 6.51 -11.31 7.21
N TYR A 255 5.57 -12.22 7.43
CA TYR A 255 5.50 -13.10 8.59
C TYR A 255 5.35 -14.59 8.26
N ALA A 256 5.17 -14.95 6.99
CA ALA A 256 4.77 -16.33 6.65
C ALA A 256 5.88 -17.21 6.08
N ILE A 257 7.01 -16.65 5.66
CA ILE A 257 8.10 -17.47 5.09
C ILE A 257 9.37 -17.20 5.88
N PRO A 258 9.85 -18.19 6.66
CA PRO A 258 11.18 -18.11 7.26
C PRO A 258 12.21 -17.90 6.15
N ASN A 259 13.34 -17.27 6.50
CA ASN A 259 14.50 -16.95 5.64
C ASN A 259 15.02 -18.17 4.85
N THR A 260 14.25 -18.67 3.93
CA THR A 260 14.65 -19.73 3.03
C THR A 260 14.96 -19.09 1.69
N GLY A 261 16.06 -19.50 1.05
CA GLY A 261 16.49 -18.98 -0.26
C GLY A 261 15.44 -19.05 -1.38
N ARG A 262 14.29 -19.66 -1.10
CA ARG A 262 13.10 -19.71 -1.95
C ARG A 262 12.39 -18.36 -2.08
N GLY A 263 12.34 -17.56 -1.01
CA GLY A 263 11.77 -16.21 -1.06
C GLY A 263 12.51 -15.29 -2.01
N PHE A 264 13.84 -15.39 -2.05
CA PHE A 264 14.69 -14.63 -2.98
C PHE A 264 14.38 -14.97 -4.45
N GLY A 265 14.24 -16.25 -4.80
CA GLY A 265 13.90 -16.68 -6.16
C GLY A 265 12.55 -16.12 -6.64
N ILE A 266 11.52 -16.15 -5.77
CA ILE A 266 10.18 -15.59 -6.07
C ILE A 266 10.28 -14.08 -6.26
N THR A 267 11.08 -13.37 -5.44
CA THR A 267 11.30 -11.93 -5.54
C THR A 267 11.95 -11.55 -6.86
N VAL A 268 13.04 -12.21 -7.20
CA VAL A 268 13.76 -11.99 -8.45
C VAL A 268 12.85 -12.28 -9.64
N PHE A 269 12.12 -13.40 -9.62
CA PHE A 269 11.21 -13.77 -10.70
C PHE A 269 10.10 -12.74 -10.91
N ALA A 270 9.48 -12.23 -9.84
CA ALA A 270 8.43 -11.22 -9.95
C ALA A 270 8.99 -9.85 -10.39
N LEU A 271 10.17 -9.46 -9.91
CA LEU A 271 10.83 -8.23 -10.38
C LEU A 271 11.22 -8.34 -11.86
N LEU A 272 11.76 -9.48 -12.31
CA LEU A 272 12.06 -9.74 -13.71
C LEU A 272 10.79 -9.75 -14.55
N SER A 273 9.70 -10.36 -14.04
CA SER A 273 8.41 -10.38 -14.72
C SER A 273 7.84 -8.97 -14.85
N CYS A 274 7.87 -8.18 -13.78
CA CYS A 274 7.46 -6.77 -13.81
C CYS A 274 8.36 -5.96 -14.76
N GLY A 275 9.68 -6.15 -14.72
CA GLY A 275 10.62 -5.50 -15.62
C GLY A 275 10.36 -5.84 -17.10
N THR A 276 10.12 -7.10 -17.39
CA THR A 276 9.76 -7.57 -18.74
C THR A 276 8.44 -6.95 -19.20
N LEU A 277 7.43 -6.92 -18.33
CA LEU A 277 6.15 -6.29 -18.63
C LEU A 277 6.24 -4.78 -18.81
N MET A 278 7.16 -4.11 -18.09
CA MET A 278 7.47 -2.70 -18.33
C MET A 278 8.03 -2.48 -19.72
N MET A 279 8.93 -3.35 -20.19
CA MET A 279 9.51 -3.26 -21.54
C MET A 279 8.46 -3.48 -22.63
N PHE A 280 7.45 -4.32 -22.38
CA PHE A 280 6.36 -4.62 -23.33
C PHE A 280 5.14 -3.74 -23.16
N SER A 281 5.01 -2.98 -22.06
CA SER A 281 3.91 -2.05 -21.89
C SER A 281 4.12 -0.84 -22.81
N SER A 282 3.10 -0.56 -23.63
CA SER A 282 3.07 0.66 -24.47
C SER A 282 2.79 1.91 -23.63
N PHE A 283 3.17 1.92 -22.35
CA PHE A 283 2.93 3.07 -21.50
C PHE A 283 4.00 4.14 -21.73
N GLU A 284 3.58 5.23 -22.38
CA GLU A 284 4.41 6.39 -22.63
C GLU A 284 4.18 7.44 -21.54
N ALA A 285 5.19 7.67 -20.73
CA ALA A 285 5.22 8.82 -19.84
C ALA A 285 6.28 9.81 -20.32
N ASN A 286 5.88 11.06 -20.53
CA ASN A 286 6.83 12.10 -20.86
C ASN A 286 7.81 12.35 -19.67
N ARG A 287 8.97 12.94 -19.97
CA ARG A 287 10.03 13.17 -18.98
C ARG A 287 9.52 13.91 -17.72
N LYS A 288 8.58 14.86 -17.87
CA LYS A 288 8.04 15.64 -16.73
C LYS A 288 7.22 14.77 -15.80
N ILE A 289 6.37 13.89 -16.34
CA ILE A 289 5.57 12.93 -15.54
C ILE A 289 6.49 11.92 -14.82
N ARG A 290 7.52 11.43 -15.49
CA ARG A 290 8.49 10.51 -14.90
C ARG A 290 9.26 11.15 -13.75
N LEU A 291 9.74 12.39 -13.92
CA LEU A 291 10.43 13.14 -12.87
C LEU A 291 9.49 13.45 -11.70
N LEU A 292 8.23 13.82 -11.95
CA LEU A 292 7.22 14.02 -10.92
C LEU A 292 6.98 12.73 -10.14
N ALA A 293 6.80 11.60 -10.84
CA ALA A 293 6.59 10.31 -10.19
C ALA A 293 7.82 9.88 -9.36
N ALA A 294 9.04 10.09 -9.85
CA ALA A 294 10.27 9.83 -9.11
C ALA A 294 10.37 10.68 -7.85
N ALA A 295 10.07 11.98 -7.95
CA ALA A 295 10.07 12.87 -6.79
C ALA A 295 9.03 12.45 -5.75
N ILE A 296 7.81 12.09 -6.18
CA ILE A 296 6.76 11.60 -5.27
C ILE A 296 7.17 10.27 -4.63
N ALA A 297 7.73 9.31 -5.40
CA ALA A 297 8.22 8.05 -4.84
C ALA A 297 9.29 8.27 -3.78
N PHE A 298 10.24 9.18 -4.04
CA PHE A 298 11.27 9.56 -3.07
C PHE A 298 10.68 10.16 -1.80
N ILE A 299 9.76 11.14 -1.94
CA ILE A 299 9.10 11.77 -0.78
C ILE A 299 8.33 10.73 0.02
N LEU A 300 7.62 9.81 -0.65
CA LEU A 300 6.87 8.75 0.02
C LEU A 300 7.77 7.78 0.79
N CYS A 301 8.94 7.42 0.25
CA CYS A 301 9.90 6.59 0.96
C CYS A 301 10.34 7.24 2.28
N VAL A 302 10.64 8.55 2.24
CA VAL A 302 11.01 9.30 3.45
C VAL A 302 9.83 9.46 4.41
N ALA A 303 8.64 9.78 3.87
CA ALA A 303 7.43 9.99 4.66
C ALA A 303 6.98 8.73 5.41
N VAL A 304 7.10 7.55 4.79
CA VAL A 304 6.75 6.26 5.42
C VAL A 304 7.71 5.91 6.57
N CYS A 305 8.97 6.24 6.42
CA CYS A 305 10.00 5.97 7.43
C CYS A 305 9.88 6.90 8.65
N LEU A 306 9.44 8.15 8.45
CA LEU A 306 9.44 9.17 9.49
C LEU A 306 8.59 8.82 10.73
N PRO A 307 7.31 8.43 10.63
CA PRO A 307 6.51 8.07 11.80
C PRO A 307 7.14 6.93 12.62
N LEU A 308 7.64 5.89 11.95
CA LEU A 308 8.30 4.77 12.62
C LEU A 308 9.57 5.23 13.34
N TYR A 309 10.36 6.08 12.70
CA TYR A 309 11.57 6.64 13.29
C TYR A 309 11.26 7.48 14.53
N LEU A 310 10.17 8.25 14.51
CA LEU A 310 9.76 9.12 15.61
C LEU A 310 9.18 8.35 16.80
N THR A 311 8.34 7.32 16.53
CA THR A 311 7.53 6.69 17.58
C THR A 311 8.01 5.32 18.01
N TYR A 312 8.81 4.64 17.19
CA TYR A 312 9.18 3.25 17.44
C TYR A 312 10.67 3.06 17.77
N ASN A 313 11.49 4.09 17.55
CA ASN A 313 12.93 3.99 17.68
C ASN A 313 13.49 4.85 18.82
N PRO A 314 14.56 4.39 19.51
CA PRO A 314 15.35 5.25 20.40
C PRO A 314 15.88 6.48 19.65
N VAL A 315 16.13 7.56 20.40
CA VAL A 315 16.66 8.81 19.82
C VAL A 315 18.00 8.55 19.15
N ALA A 316 18.18 9.11 17.95
CA ALA A 316 19.41 9.04 17.15
C ALA A 316 19.81 7.62 16.68
N GLN A 317 18.89 6.66 16.67
CA GLN A 317 19.12 5.31 16.15
C GLN A 317 19.59 5.35 14.69
N ASN A 318 20.53 4.47 14.31
CA ASN A 318 21.11 4.44 12.97
C ASN A 318 20.31 3.56 11.98
N PHE A 319 19.25 2.90 12.42
CA PHE A 319 18.35 2.11 11.59
C PHE A 319 16.92 2.24 12.11
N ILE A 320 15.93 1.94 11.26
CA ILE A 320 14.52 2.10 11.57
C ILE A 320 13.93 0.75 11.94
N LEU A 321 13.65 0.56 13.23
CA LEU A 321 12.95 -0.62 13.74
C LEU A 321 11.49 -0.63 13.25
N GLY A 322 10.96 -1.83 13.01
CA GLY A 322 9.56 -2.01 12.61
C GLY A 322 9.25 -1.65 11.17
N LEU A 323 10.24 -1.27 10.37
CA LEU A 323 10.07 -1.01 8.94
C LEU A 323 9.78 -2.33 8.21
N GLN A 324 8.66 -2.35 7.50
CA GLN A 324 8.19 -3.54 6.79
C GLN A 324 8.02 -3.21 5.30
N SER A 325 8.43 -4.14 4.44
CA SER A 325 8.35 -4.00 2.98
C SER A 325 6.95 -3.67 2.46
N ARG A 326 5.89 -4.14 3.13
CA ARG A 326 4.50 -3.83 2.77
C ARG A 326 4.18 -2.33 2.77
N TYR A 327 4.92 -1.52 3.52
CA TYR A 327 4.73 -0.06 3.53
C TYR A 327 5.18 0.60 2.22
N PHE A 328 5.99 -0.07 1.42
CA PHE A 328 6.45 0.42 0.13
C PHE A 328 5.56 -0.04 -1.05
N LEU A 329 4.64 -1.00 -0.84
CA LEU A 329 3.74 -1.46 -1.90
C LEU A 329 2.91 -0.32 -2.53
N PRO A 330 2.35 0.65 -1.76
CA PRO A 330 1.64 1.79 -2.34
C PRO A 330 2.52 2.73 -3.18
N ILE A 331 3.85 2.64 -3.04
CA ILE A 331 4.81 3.47 -3.77
C ILE A 331 5.17 2.86 -5.13
N LEU A 332 5.04 1.55 -5.28
CA LEU A 332 5.42 0.82 -6.51
C LEU A 332 4.82 1.41 -7.79
N PRO A 333 3.54 1.82 -7.86
CA PRO A 333 3.00 2.46 -9.06
C PRO A 333 3.80 3.69 -9.49
N MET A 334 4.25 4.52 -8.52
CA MET A 334 5.07 5.70 -8.80
C MET A 334 6.46 5.32 -9.30
N MET A 335 7.07 4.31 -8.70
CA MET A 335 8.38 3.80 -9.14
C MET A 335 8.30 3.28 -10.58
N PHE A 336 7.26 2.53 -10.94
CA PHE A 336 7.08 2.04 -12.30
C PHE A 336 6.86 3.16 -13.31
N ILE A 337 6.09 4.19 -12.96
CA ILE A 337 5.93 5.36 -13.83
C ILE A 337 7.26 6.09 -14.01
N ALA A 338 8.04 6.26 -12.95
CA ALA A 338 9.35 6.90 -13.00
C ALA A 338 10.34 6.16 -13.90
N LEU A 339 10.30 4.82 -13.87
CA LEU A 339 11.16 3.93 -14.65
C LEU A 339 10.62 3.62 -16.07
N ALA A 340 9.39 4.09 -16.41
CA ALA A 340 8.79 3.84 -17.71
C ALA A 340 9.72 4.33 -18.86
N PHE A 341 9.94 3.49 -19.84
CA PHE A 341 10.76 3.84 -20.99
C PHE A 341 10.00 4.68 -22.00
N ASP A 342 10.73 5.50 -22.73
CA ASP A 342 10.22 6.19 -23.90
C ASP A 342 10.13 5.17 -25.05
N SER A 343 8.93 4.72 -25.37
CA SER A 343 8.69 3.64 -26.33
C SER A 343 9.12 4.00 -27.74
N THR A 344 9.31 5.29 -28.03
CA THR A 344 9.76 5.75 -29.35
C THR A 344 11.18 5.26 -29.71
N LYS A 345 11.95 4.79 -28.72
CA LYS A 345 13.34 4.33 -28.91
C LYS A 345 13.50 2.82 -29.03
N VAL A 346 12.43 2.03 -28.88
CA VAL A 346 12.52 0.56 -28.79
C VAL A 346 11.58 -0.12 -29.81
N ASP A 347 11.78 0.16 -31.10
CA ASP A 347 10.98 -0.42 -32.19
C ASP A 347 11.07 -1.95 -32.29
N TRP A 348 12.18 -2.56 -31.86
CA TRP A 348 12.38 -4.01 -31.93
C TRP A 348 11.52 -4.79 -30.91
N VAL A 349 11.08 -4.16 -29.82
CA VAL A 349 10.22 -4.77 -28.78
C VAL A 349 8.77 -4.88 -29.24
N ARG A 350 8.36 -4.13 -30.25
CA ARG A 350 6.98 -4.12 -30.82
C ARG A 350 6.59 -5.40 -31.57
N LYS A 351 7.45 -6.40 -31.71
CA LYS A 351 7.08 -7.65 -32.38
C LYS A 351 6.03 -8.40 -31.58
N ARG A 352 4.80 -8.39 -32.09
CA ARG A 352 3.51 -8.83 -31.53
C ARG A 352 3.48 -10.19 -30.84
N SER A 353 4.43 -11.08 -31.08
CA SER A 353 4.42 -12.46 -30.58
C SER A 353 4.68 -12.56 -29.08
N TYR A 354 5.56 -11.74 -28.53
CA TYR A 354 5.92 -11.79 -27.10
C TYR A 354 4.88 -11.18 -26.19
N ALA A 355 4.12 -10.17 -26.65
CA ALA A 355 3.08 -9.49 -25.87
C ALA A 355 1.95 -10.45 -25.45
N ARG A 356 1.73 -11.57 -26.16
CA ARG A 356 0.73 -12.57 -25.79
C ARG A 356 1.12 -13.42 -24.59
N TRP A 357 2.39 -13.62 -24.34
CA TRP A 357 2.90 -14.47 -23.27
C TRP A 357 3.30 -13.68 -22.01
N ALA A 358 3.47 -12.36 -22.15
CA ALA A 358 3.84 -11.48 -21.03
C ALA A 358 2.91 -11.57 -19.82
N PRO A 359 1.55 -11.73 -19.95
CA PRO A 359 0.66 -11.89 -18.80
C PRO A 359 0.86 -13.20 -18.05
N LEU A 360 1.41 -14.23 -18.70
CA LEU A 360 1.60 -15.54 -18.07
C LEU A 360 2.76 -15.55 -17.07
N LEU A 361 3.74 -14.65 -17.20
CA LEU A 361 4.87 -14.58 -16.29
C LEU A 361 4.48 -14.24 -14.84
N PRO A 362 3.68 -13.19 -14.57
CA PRO A 362 3.21 -12.92 -13.20
C PRO A 362 2.23 -13.99 -12.70
N LEU A 363 1.42 -14.60 -13.58
CA LEU A 363 0.56 -15.72 -13.20
C LEU A 363 1.38 -16.96 -12.81
N ALA A 364 2.45 -17.27 -13.55
CA ALA A 364 3.38 -18.33 -13.18
C ALA A 364 4.11 -18.01 -11.85
N GLY A 365 4.49 -16.75 -11.63
CA GLY A 365 5.06 -16.30 -10.35
C GLY A 365 4.09 -16.46 -9.19
N LEU A 366 2.82 -16.09 -9.37
CA LEU A 366 1.76 -16.30 -8.39
C LEU A 366 1.54 -17.79 -8.11
N PHE A 367 1.48 -18.61 -9.16
CA PHE A 367 1.31 -20.06 -9.04
C PHE A 367 2.48 -20.71 -8.29
N LEU A 368 3.73 -20.34 -8.62
CA LEU A 368 4.92 -20.81 -7.90
C LEU A 368 4.93 -20.35 -6.44
N ALA A 369 4.45 -19.13 -6.15
CA ALA A 369 4.29 -18.65 -4.80
C ALA A 369 3.24 -19.44 -4.03
N CYS A 370 2.13 -19.82 -4.65
CA CYS A 370 1.06 -20.62 -4.04
C CYS A 370 1.50 -22.07 -3.78
N ILE A 371 2.26 -22.69 -4.67
CA ILE A 371 2.76 -24.08 -4.50
C ILE A 371 3.81 -24.18 -3.38
N ASN A 372 4.56 -23.11 -3.14
CA ASN A 372 5.62 -23.08 -2.12
C ASN A 372 5.13 -22.57 -0.75
N ILE A 373 3.83 -22.40 -0.54
CA ILE A 373 3.25 -22.16 0.79
C ILE A 373 3.19 -23.53 1.48
N PRO A 374 3.92 -23.76 2.58
CA PRO A 374 3.89 -25.02 3.30
C PRO A 374 2.54 -25.27 4.00
#